data_6ff079f4107d275d0520faa82350953c
#
_entry.id   6ff079f4107d275d0520faa82350953c
#
_cell.length_a   1.000
_cell.length_b   1.000
_cell.length_c   1.000
_cell.angle_alpha   90.00
_cell.angle_beta   90.00
_cell.angle_gamma   90.00
#
_symmetry.space_group_name_H-M   'P 1'
#
loop_
_entity.id
_entity.type
_entity.pdbx_description
1 polymer ?
#
loop_
_entity_poly.entity_id
_entity_poly.type
_entity_poly.pdbx_seq_one_letter_code
_entity_poly.pdbx_strand_id
1 'polypeptide(L)'
;VGFMCHLVIEKTIKSYWSAIKPDEVPYIHNLLKLAQSCGLVPKMSPEQLKFLAELMPMNIEARYPSYKDELAKKLTPEYCRTLIDKTKDLKRWIENML
;
A
#
# COMPACT_ATOMS: atom_id res chain seq x y z
N VAL A 1 7.04 10.04 -3.87
CA VAL A 1 5.64 9.96 -3.42
C VAL A 1 5.13 8.53 -3.49
N GLY A 2 5.29 7.84 -4.60
CA GLY A 2 4.82 6.45 -4.73
C GLY A 2 5.39 5.52 -3.69
N PHE A 3 6.69 5.58 -3.43
CA PHE A 3 7.34 4.77 -2.41
C PHE A 3 6.80 5.08 -1.01
N MET A 4 6.58 6.35 -0.71
CA MET A 4 6.03 6.75 0.59
C MET A 4 4.61 6.26 0.78
N CYS A 5 3.78 6.33 -0.25
CA CYS A 5 2.41 5.81 -0.22
C CYS A 5 2.43 4.30 0.03
N HIS A 6 3.30 3.56 -0.67
CA HIS A 6 3.48 2.13 -0.47
C HIS A 6 3.85 1.84 0.97
N LEU A 7 4.82 2.57 1.52
CA LEU A 7 5.30 2.38 2.87
C LEU A 7 4.21 2.64 3.91
N VAL A 8 3.43 3.71 3.73
CA VAL A 8 2.33 4.05 4.63
C VAL A 8 1.30 2.93 4.66
N ILE A 9 0.88 2.43 3.50
CA ILE A 9 -0.11 1.36 3.42
C ILE A 9 0.44 0.06 3.98
N GLU A 10 1.70 -0.28 3.69
CA GLU A 10 2.34 -1.46 4.24
C GLU A 10 2.33 -1.44 5.78
N LYS A 11 2.73 -0.33 6.37
CA LYS A 11 2.72 -0.18 7.83
C LYS A 11 1.31 -0.22 8.41
N THR A 12 0.35 0.36 7.72
CA THR A 12 -1.04 0.37 8.16
C THR A 12 -1.62 -1.05 8.17
N ILE A 13 -1.36 -1.83 7.11
CA ILE A 13 -1.81 -3.22 7.03
C ILE A 13 -1.13 -4.07 8.11
N LYS A 14 0.16 -3.84 8.35
CA LYS A 14 0.89 -4.55 9.39
C LYS A 14 0.38 -4.21 10.79
N SER A 15 -0.04 -2.97 11.02
CA SER A 15 -0.68 -2.57 12.27
C SER A 15 -2.00 -3.30 12.48
N TYR A 16 -2.80 -3.40 11.43
CA TYR A 16 -4.04 -4.17 11.46
C TYR A 16 -3.77 -5.65 11.76
N TRP A 17 -2.77 -6.22 11.09
CA TRP A 17 -2.37 -7.61 11.33
C TRP A 17 -1.94 -7.81 12.78
N SER A 18 -1.11 -6.91 13.31
CA SER A 18 -0.63 -6.97 14.68
C SER A 18 -1.78 -6.94 15.71
N ALA A 19 -2.85 -6.22 15.41
CA ALA A 19 -4.03 -6.17 16.27
C ALA A 19 -4.81 -7.49 16.26
N ILE A 20 -4.78 -8.23 15.15
CA ILE A 20 -5.50 -9.50 15.00
C ILE A 20 -4.63 -10.68 15.41
N LYS A 21 -3.37 -10.69 14.97
CA LYS A 21 -2.41 -11.78 15.20
C LYS A 21 -1.05 -11.20 15.56
N PRO A 22 -0.86 -10.75 16.81
CA PRO A 22 0.37 -10.04 17.19
C PRO A 22 1.67 -10.83 17.03
N ASP A 23 1.58 -12.16 17.07
CA ASP A 23 2.78 -13.02 17.03
C ASP A 23 3.17 -13.43 15.60
N GLU A 24 2.43 -13.02 14.59
CA GLU A 24 2.61 -13.52 13.22
C GLU A 24 2.85 -12.44 12.16
N VAL A 25 3.26 -11.23 12.55
CA VAL A 25 3.48 -10.15 11.58
C VAL A 25 4.69 -10.50 10.69
N PRO A 26 4.48 -10.72 9.38
CA PRO A 26 5.58 -11.14 8.49
C PRO A 26 6.39 -9.97 7.96
N TYR A 27 7.64 -10.26 7.58
CA TYR A 27 8.49 -9.30 6.87
C TYR A 27 8.23 -9.39 5.36
N ILE A 28 6.99 -9.11 4.94
CA ILE A 28 6.60 -9.12 3.54
C ILE A 28 6.32 -7.68 3.10
N HIS A 29 6.74 -7.34 1.88
CA HIS A 29 6.47 -6.02 1.29
C HIS A 29 5.39 -6.08 0.21
N ASN A 30 4.82 -7.24 -0.06
CA ASN A 30 3.74 -7.41 -1.03
C ASN A 30 2.40 -7.04 -0.37
N LEU A 31 1.84 -5.90 -0.77
CA LEU A 31 0.62 -5.37 -0.17
C LEU A 31 -0.59 -6.29 -0.34
N LEU A 32 -0.76 -6.89 -1.52
CA LEU A 32 -1.87 -7.80 -1.77
C LEU A 32 -1.78 -9.04 -0.91
N LYS A 33 -0.58 -9.59 -0.78
CA LYS A 33 -0.34 -10.78 0.03
C LYS A 33 -0.55 -10.48 1.52
N LEU A 34 -0.11 -9.32 1.99
CA LEU A 34 -0.36 -8.89 3.36
C LEU A 34 -1.86 -8.75 3.63
N ALA A 35 -2.58 -8.07 2.75
CA ALA A 35 -4.01 -7.87 2.89
C ALA A 35 -4.77 -9.20 2.84
N GLN A 36 -4.36 -10.11 1.97
CA GLN A 36 -4.97 -11.43 1.86
C GLN A 36 -4.76 -12.25 3.13
N SER A 37 -3.54 -12.26 3.64
CA SER A 37 -3.20 -13.09 4.79
C SER A 37 -3.83 -12.60 6.10
N CYS A 38 -4.08 -11.30 6.24
CA CYS A 38 -4.74 -10.76 7.44
C CYS A 38 -6.27 -10.66 7.30
N GLY A 39 -6.83 -11.14 6.19
CA GLY A 39 -8.27 -11.16 6.01
C GLY A 39 -8.91 -9.86 5.56
N LEU A 40 -8.10 -8.90 5.08
CA LEU A 40 -8.63 -7.62 4.58
C LEU A 40 -9.25 -7.74 3.19
N VAL A 41 -8.70 -8.62 2.33
CA VAL A 41 -9.14 -8.74 0.94
C VAL A 41 -10.64 -8.94 0.78
N PRO A 42 -11.30 -9.86 1.54
CA PRO A 42 -12.74 -10.04 1.42
C PRO A 42 -13.56 -8.80 1.81
N LYS A 43 -12.98 -7.89 2.60
CA LYS A 43 -13.64 -6.67 3.05
C LYS A 43 -13.37 -5.48 2.13
N MET A 44 -12.39 -5.59 1.24
CA MET A 44 -11.98 -4.51 0.36
C MET A 44 -12.82 -4.46 -0.90
N SER A 45 -13.08 -3.23 -1.39
CA SER A 45 -13.73 -3.03 -2.67
C SER A 45 -12.76 -3.36 -3.82
N PRO A 46 -13.26 -3.65 -5.04
CA PRO A 46 -12.40 -3.85 -6.20
C PRO A 46 -11.47 -2.66 -6.46
N GLU A 47 -11.92 -1.45 -6.19
CA GLU A 47 -11.12 -0.24 -6.36
C GLU A 47 -9.96 -0.19 -5.37
N GLN A 48 -10.18 -0.60 -4.13
CA GLN A 48 -9.14 -0.67 -3.11
C GLN A 48 -8.08 -1.71 -3.47
N LEU A 49 -8.52 -2.88 -3.93
CA LEU A 49 -7.62 -3.95 -4.37
C LEU A 49 -6.79 -3.50 -5.57
N LYS A 50 -7.42 -2.80 -6.51
CA LYS A 50 -6.74 -2.24 -7.67
C LYS A 50 -5.68 -1.22 -7.27
N PHE A 51 -5.98 -0.41 -6.25
CA PHE A 51 -5.03 0.57 -5.72
C PHE A 51 -3.81 -0.12 -5.10
N LEU A 52 -4.00 -1.21 -4.36
CA LEU A 52 -2.88 -1.99 -3.82
C LEU A 52 -1.98 -2.50 -4.95
N ALA A 53 -2.59 -3.05 -6.00
CA ALA A 53 -1.83 -3.54 -7.16
C ALA A 53 -1.06 -2.39 -7.85
N GLU A 54 -1.64 -1.20 -7.89
CA GLU A 54 -1.00 -0.02 -8.46
C GLU A 54 0.20 0.44 -7.64
N LEU A 55 0.13 0.34 -6.30
CA LEU A 55 1.22 0.73 -5.43
C LEU A 55 2.37 -0.27 -5.38
N MET A 56 2.11 -1.55 -5.66
CA MET A 56 3.13 -2.59 -5.53
C MET A 56 4.41 -2.33 -6.30
N PRO A 57 4.39 -1.95 -7.60
CA PRO A 57 5.64 -1.67 -8.33
C PRO A 57 6.39 -0.45 -7.81
N MET A 58 5.76 0.42 -7.07
CA MET A 58 6.40 1.64 -6.55
C MET A 58 7.40 1.36 -5.44
N ASN A 59 7.35 0.19 -4.83
CA ASN A 59 8.36 -0.26 -3.86
C ASN A 59 9.73 -0.49 -4.53
N ILE A 60 9.74 -0.74 -5.82
CA ILE A 60 10.95 -1.03 -6.60
C ILE A 60 11.82 0.23 -6.74
N GLU A 61 11.23 1.42 -6.64
CA GLU A 61 11.93 2.70 -6.77
C GLU A 61 13.16 2.80 -5.86
N ALA A 62 13.08 2.25 -4.66
CA ALA A 62 14.19 2.30 -3.69
C ALA A 62 15.30 1.28 -3.99
N ARG A 63 14.99 0.19 -4.72
CA ARG A 63 15.93 -0.90 -4.99
C ARG A 63 16.62 -0.81 -6.34
N TYR A 64 15.94 -0.22 -7.33
CA TYR A 64 16.40 -0.18 -8.73
C TYR A 64 16.34 1.25 -9.25
N PRO A 65 17.45 2.01 -9.13
CA PRO A 65 17.48 3.40 -9.58
C PRO A 65 17.05 3.63 -11.02
N SER A 66 17.25 2.62 -11.89
CA SER A 66 16.84 2.70 -13.30
C SER A 66 15.33 2.81 -13.48
N TYR A 67 14.56 2.25 -12.56
CA TYR A 67 13.09 2.37 -12.58
C TYR A 67 12.60 3.72 -12.08
N LYS A 68 13.43 4.45 -11.33
CA LYS A 68 13.08 5.75 -10.80
C LYS A 68 12.73 6.73 -11.92
N ASP A 69 13.50 6.71 -13.02
CA ASP A 69 13.26 7.60 -14.14
C ASP A 69 11.97 7.26 -14.88
N GLU A 70 11.66 5.98 -15.05
CA GLU A 70 10.42 5.53 -15.66
C GLU A 70 9.20 5.87 -14.81
N LEU A 71 9.29 5.68 -13.50
CA LEU A 71 8.24 6.02 -12.57
C LEU A 71 8.03 7.53 -12.49
N ALA A 72 9.12 8.30 -12.52
CA ALA A 72 9.05 9.76 -12.49
C ALA A 72 8.26 10.33 -13.67
N LYS A 73 8.32 9.69 -14.83
CA LYS A 73 7.54 10.11 -16.00
C LYS A 73 6.05 9.89 -15.82
N LYS A 74 5.65 8.88 -15.01
CA LYS A 74 4.25 8.58 -14.72
C LYS A 74 3.72 9.38 -13.54
N LEU A 75 4.62 9.85 -12.66
CA LEU A 75 4.25 10.58 -11.45
C LEU A 75 4.10 12.08 -11.72
N THR A 76 3.05 12.45 -12.45
CA THR A 76 2.68 13.85 -12.61
C THR A 76 2.21 14.42 -11.27
N PRO A 77 2.25 15.76 -11.07
CA PRO A 77 1.74 16.36 -9.82
C PRO A 77 0.29 15.96 -9.51
N GLU A 78 -0.55 15.86 -10.54
CA GLU A 78 -1.95 15.46 -10.39
C GLU A 78 -2.05 14.00 -9.95
N TYR A 79 -1.28 13.13 -10.56
CA TYR A 79 -1.26 11.71 -10.20
C TYR A 79 -0.76 11.50 -8.77
N CYS A 80 0.31 12.21 -8.38
CA CYS A 80 0.83 12.16 -7.01
C CYS A 80 -0.22 12.60 -6.00
N ARG A 81 -0.98 13.64 -6.30
CA ARG A 81 -2.05 14.12 -5.44
C ARG A 81 -3.14 13.07 -5.28
N THR A 82 -3.51 12.42 -6.39
CA THR A 82 -4.48 11.31 -6.37
C THR A 82 -3.99 10.15 -5.52
N LEU A 83 -2.71 9.78 -5.66
CA LEU A 83 -2.11 8.71 -4.84
C LEU A 83 -2.16 9.04 -3.36
N ILE A 84 -1.84 10.28 -2.99
CA ILE A 84 -1.86 10.73 -1.61
C ILE A 84 -3.28 10.67 -1.05
N ASP A 85 -4.27 11.14 -1.79
CA ASP A 85 -5.66 11.13 -1.36
C ASP A 85 -6.17 9.71 -1.17
N LYS A 86 -5.92 8.82 -2.13
CA LYS A 86 -6.31 7.41 -2.03
C LYS A 86 -5.61 6.70 -0.88
N THR A 87 -4.34 7.03 -0.63
CA THR A 87 -3.56 6.48 0.47
C THR A 87 -4.17 6.88 1.81
N LYS A 88 -4.52 8.15 1.96
CA LYS A 88 -5.16 8.65 3.18
C LYS A 88 -6.52 7.98 3.41
N ASP A 89 -7.31 7.83 2.36
CA ASP A 89 -8.63 7.21 2.45
C ASP A 89 -8.52 5.74 2.85
N LEU A 90 -7.62 5.00 2.23
CA LEU A 90 -7.40 3.58 2.55
C LEU A 90 -6.86 3.41 3.96
N LYS A 91 -5.91 4.24 4.35
CA LYS A 91 -5.36 4.23 5.71
C LYS A 91 -6.47 4.45 6.74
N ARG A 92 -7.31 5.46 6.53
CA ARG A 92 -8.42 5.75 7.43
C ARG A 92 -9.42 4.60 7.50
N TRP A 93 -9.72 4.00 6.36
CA TRP A 93 -10.63 2.86 6.29
C TRP A 93 -10.12 1.68 7.13
N ILE A 94 -8.83 1.37 7.01
CA ILE A 94 -8.21 0.29 7.79
C ILE A 94 -8.19 0.65 9.29
N GLU A 95 -7.81 1.87 9.62
CA GLU A 95 -7.74 2.32 11.01
C GLU A 95 -9.10 2.30 11.70
N ASN A 96 -10.17 2.56 10.96
CA ASN A 96 -11.53 2.53 11.51
C ASN A 96 -11.98 1.12 11.89
N MET A 97 -11.27 0.08 11.43
CA MET A 97 -11.54 -1.29 11.82
C MET A 97 -10.77 -1.73 13.07
N LEU A 98 -9.84 -0.90 13.51
CA LEU A 98 -9.08 -1.14 14.73
C LEU A 98 -9.88 -0.66 15.99
#